data_273549176afb413a1b7ddf48c0b95931
#
_entry.id   273549176afb413a1b7ddf48c0b95931
#
_cell.length_a   1.000
_cell.length_b   1.000
_cell.length_c   1.000
_cell.angle_alpha   90.00
_cell.angle_beta   90.00
_cell.angle_gamma   90.00
#
_symmetry.space_group_name_H-M   'P 1'
#
loop_
_entity.id
_entity.type
_entity.pdbx_description
1 polymer ?
#
loop_
_entity_poly.entity_id
_entity_poly.type
_entity_poly.pdbx_seq_one_letter_code
_entity_poly.pdbx_strand_id
1 'polypeptide(L)'
;RVIPSLHSPLSDKRYYQSRVVEQGATRPLRISQLVEGGSLMFLVRIAGHDVLTMGSMNFVERQIEGLRPDIALIGAAPSHLEIYEYTPRLMRVLGFPEVVMPTHADNFQAPYGSTIAYRTEWVEAFSAEVREASPDSRLIIPRHLEPIRFFAR
;
A
#
# COMPACT_ATOMS: atom_id res chain seq x y z
N ARG A 1 4.13 -11.67 -10.31
CA ARG A 1 3.11 -12.50 -9.63
C ARG A 1 2.00 -11.58 -9.15
N VAL A 2 0.74 -11.94 -9.41
CA VAL A 2 -0.45 -11.29 -8.82
C VAL A 2 -0.83 -12.05 -7.56
N ILE A 3 -1.14 -11.32 -6.48
CA ILE A 3 -1.37 -11.89 -5.15
C ILE A 3 -2.71 -11.33 -4.63
N PRO A 4 -3.67 -12.20 -4.29
CA PRO A 4 -4.90 -11.75 -3.64
C PRO A 4 -4.62 -11.05 -2.32
N SER A 5 -5.34 -9.96 -2.07
CA SER A 5 -5.19 -9.16 -0.87
C SER A 5 -6.55 -8.69 -0.37
N LEU A 6 -6.52 -7.90 0.68
CA LEU A 6 -7.70 -7.27 1.26
C LEU A 6 -7.61 -5.74 1.11
N HIS A 7 -8.75 -5.10 1.05
CA HIS A 7 -8.83 -3.66 1.17
C HIS A 7 -8.58 -3.23 2.63
N SER A 8 -8.13 -1.99 2.83
CA SER A 8 -8.12 -1.39 4.16
C SER A 8 -9.53 -1.37 4.75
N PRO A 9 -9.70 -1.33 6.07
CA PRO A 9 -11.01 -1.25 6.68
C PRO A 9 -11.79 -0.05 6.17
N LEU A 10 -13.03 -0.28 5.78
CA LEU A 10 -13.98 0.77 5.47
C LEU A 10 -14.45 1.43 6.76
N SER A 11 -15.13 2.56 6.66
CA SER A 11 -15.63 3.32 7.82
C SER A 11 -16.51 2.51 8.79
N ASP A 12 -17.10 1.42 8.31
CA ASP A 12 -17.88 0.45 9.09
C ASP A 12 -17.06 -0.80 9.51
N LYS A 13 -15.74 -0.72 9.41
CA LYS A 13 -14.77 -1.79 9.71
C LYS A 13 -14.92 -3.06 8.87
N ARG A 14 -15.56 -2.95 7.71
CA ARG A 14 -15.60 -4.05 6.74
C ARG A 14 -14.40 -4.00 5.81
N TYR A 15 -13.83 -5.16 5.55
CA TYR A 15 -12.70 -5.34 4.63
C TYR A 15 -13.14 -5.72 3.21
N TYR A 16 -14.43 -5.86 3.01
CA TYR A 16 -15.01 -6.33 1.76
C TYR A 16 -16.46 -5.86 1.60
N GLN A 17 -16.82 -5.44 0.41
CA GLN A 17 -18.19 -5.13 0.05
C GLN A 17 -18.74 -6.22 -0.88
N SER A 18 -19.79 -6.90 -0.43
CA SER A 18 -20.44 -7.98 -1.20
C SER A 18 -21.47 -7.48 -2.22
N ARG A 19 -21.59 -6.18 -2.39
CA ARG A 19 -22.53 -5.61 -3.39
C ARG A 19 -22.07 -5.90 -4.80
N VAL A 20 -23.04 -6.10 -5.70
CA VAL A 20 -22.80 -6.29 -7.13
C VAL A 20 -23.31 -5.04 -7.85
N VAL A 21 -22.58 -4.54 -8.81
CA VAL A 21 -23.06 -3.52 -9.75
C VAL A 21 -23.90 -4.24 -10.82
N GLU A 22 -25.20 -4.00 -10.84
CA GLU A 22 -26.08 -4.64 -11.80
C GLU A 22 -25.80 -4.16 -13.23
N GLN A 23 -26.00 -5.06 -14.17
CA GLN A 23 -25.92 -4.72 -15.59
C GLN A 23 -26.99 -3.65 -15.91
N GLY A 24 -26.56 -2.57 -16.56
CA GLY A 24 -27.47 -1.46 -16.91
C GLY A 24 -27.45 -0.31 -15.91
N ALA A 25 -26.59 -0.32 -14.90
CA ALA A 25 -26.41 0.84 -14.02
C ALA A 25 -26.11 2.11 -14.83
N THR A 26 -26.92 3.16 -14.59
CA THR A 26 -26.77 4.44 -15.27
C THR A 26 -25.49 5.16 -14.83
N ARG A 27 -24.77 5.70 -15.77
CA ARG A 27 -23.56 6.49 -15.53
C ARG A 27 -23.86 8.00 -15.54
N PRO A 28 -23.12 8.83 -14.81
CA PRO A 28 -21.98 8.49 -13.94
C PRO A 28 -22.42 7.85 -12.61
N LEU A 29 -21.64 6.90 -12.12
CA LEU A 29 -21.86 6.30 -10.80
C LEU A 29 -21.41 7.28 -9.71
N ARG A 30 -22.17 7.36 -8.62
CA ARG A 30 -21.73 8.05 -7.40
C ARG A 30 -20.75 7.17 -6.64
N ILE A 31 -19.87 7.78 -5.85
CA ILE A 31 -18.90 7.05 -5.01
C ILE A 31 -19.61 6.00 -4.13
N SER A 32 -20.79 6.33 -3.58
CA SER A 32 -21.59 5.39 -2.78
C SER A 32 -22.11 4.17 -3.54
N GLN A 33 -22.06 4.19 -4.87
CA GLN A 33 -22.48 3.09 -5.73
C GLN A 33 -21.32 2.23 -6.22
N LEU A 34 -20.07 2.67 -5.95
CA LEU A 34 -18.89 1.88 -6.27
C LEU A 34 -18.79 0.68 -5.31
N VAL A 35 -18.29 -0.41 -5.82
CA VAL A 35 -18.00 -1.62 -5.05
C VAL A 35 -16.53 -1.92 -5.16
N GLU A 36 -15.96 -2.37 -4.06
CA GLU A 36 -14.60 -2.86 -4.03
C GLU A 36 -14.61 -4.30 -4.55
N GLY A 37 -13.89 -4.54 -5.64
CA GLY A 37 -13.86 -5.83 -6.34
C GLY A 37 -12.81 -6.80 -5.83
N GLY A 38 -12.15 -6.49 -4.71
CA GLY A 38 -11.01 -7.21 -4.17
C GLY A 38 -9.70 -6.51 -4.49
N SER A 39 -8.85 -6.41 -3.47
CA SER A 39 -7.52 -5.80 -3.60
C SER A 39 -6.49 -6.80 -4.07
N LEU A 40 -5.50 -6.31 -4.78
CA LEU A 40 -4.38 -7.10 -5.28
C LEU A 40 -3.06 -6.50 -4.83
N MET A 41 -2.10 -7.36 -4.62
CA MET A 41 -0.68 -7.02 -4.55
C MET A 41 0.03 -7.57 -5.80
N PHE A 42 1.14 -6.95 -6.13
CA PHE A 42 1.97 -7.38 -7.24
C PHE A 42 3.41 -7.55 -6.78
N LEU A 43 3.96 -8.72 -7.01
CA LEU A 43 5.40 -8.95 -6.92
C LEU A 43 5.96 -8.94 -8.34
N VAL A 44 6.81 -7.98 -8.63
CA VAL A 44 7.41 -7.76 -9.94
C VAL A 44 8.92 -7.96 -9.84
N ARG A 45 9.48 -8.80 -10.70
CA ARG A 45 10.94 -8.90 -10.85
C ARG A 45 11.40 -8.02 -12.00
N ILE A 46 12.27 -7.07 -11.68
CA ILE A 46 12.80 -6.12 -12.64
C ILE A 46 14.24 -5.76 -12.32
N ALA A 47 15.12 -5.83 -13.32
CA ALA A 47 16.55 -5.50 -13.19
C ALA A 47 17.25 -6.17 -11.98
N GLY A 48 16.86 -7.42 -11.67
CA GLY A 48 17.40 -8.19 -10.57
C GLY A 48 16.76 -7.92 -9.21
N HIS A 49 15.83 -6.98 -9.10
CA HIS A 49 15.10 -6.69 -7.88
C HIS A 49 13.72 -7.34 -7.86
N ASP A 50 13.32 -7.84 -6.70
CA ASP A 50 11.95 -8.24 -6.40
C ASP A 50 11.23 -7.06 -5.72
N VAL A 51 10.26 -6.48 -6.42
CA VAL A 51 9.50 -5.30 -5.98
C VAL A 51 8.08 -5.72 -5.63
N LEU A 52 7.68 -5.54 -4.39
CA LEU A 52 6.30 -5.72 -3.96
C LEU A 52 5.57 -4.38 -3.95
N THR A 53 4.37 -4.34 -4.53
CA THR A 53 3.47 -3.19 -4.40
C THR A 53 2.11 -3.62 -3.89
N MET A 54 1.57 -2.86 -2.96
CA MET A 54 0.27 -3.08 -2.36
C MET A 54 -0.76 -2.15 -2.99
N GLY A 55 -1.92 -2.69 -3.31
CA GLY A 55 -3.05 -1.90 -3.83
C GLY A 55 -3.89 -1.24 -2.73
N SER A 56 -3.71 -1.65 -1.48
CA SER A 56 -4.41 -1.09 -0.31
C SER A 56 -3.65 -1.43 0.98
N MET A 57 -4.04 -0.84 2.11
CA MET A 57 -3.41 -1.04 3.43
C MET A 57 -3.99 -2.26 4.14
N ASN A 58 -3.92 -3.42 3.51
CA ASN A 58 -4.26 -4.69 4.16
C ASN A 58 -3.63 -5.87 3.40
N PHE A 59 -3.52 -7.01 4.05
CA PHE A 59 -2.89 -8.18 3.47
C PHE A 59 -3.42 -9.49 4.06
N VAL A 60 -3.20 -10.57 3.32
CA VAL A 60 -3.44 -11.94 3.79
C VAL A 60 -2.08 -12.61 3.97
N GLU A 61 -1.65 -12.81 5.22
CA GLU A 61 -0.30 -13.32 5.54
C GLU A 61 0.06 -14.57 4.75
N ARG A 62 -0.84 -15.55 4.72
CA ARG A 62 -0.64 -16.82 3.97
C ARG A 62 -0.32 -16.61 2.49
N GLN A 63 -0.80 -15.51 1.88
CA GLN A 63 -0.57 -15.23 0.46
C GLN A 63 0.81 -14.63 0.19
N ILE A 64 1.43 -14.01 1.20
CA ILE A 64 2.71 -13.32 1.10
C ILE A 64 3.82 -14.00 1.91
N GLU A 65 3.48 -15.01 2.69
CA GLU A 65 4.46 -15.81 3.44
C GLU A 65 5.53 -16.39 2.52
N GLY A 66 6.79 -16.28 2.92
CA GLY A 66 7.94 -16.73 2.13
C GLY A 66 8.36 -15.80 1.00
N LEU A 67 7.62 -14.73 0.71
CA LEU A 67 8.12 -13.68 -0.17
C LEU A 67 9.27 -12.94 0.52
N ARG A 68 10.25 -12.51 -0.27
CA ARG A 68 11.40 -11.74 0.20
C ARG A 68 11.69 -10.63 -0.80
N PRO A 69 10.79 -9.62 -0.88
CA PRO A 69 11.03 -8.51 -1.78
C PRO A 69 12.21 -7.67 -1.30
N ASP A 70 13.02 -7.20 -2.25
CA ASP A 70 14.08 -6.23 -1.97
C ASP A 70 13.50 -4.85 -1.67
N ILE A 71 12.43 -4.52 -2.40
CA ILE A 71 11.76 -3.22 -2.33
C ILE A 71 10.28 -3.45 -2.07
N ALA A 72 9.71 -2.78 -1.06
CA ALA A 72 8.31 -2.87 -0.72
C ALA A 72 7.65 -1.47 -0.75
N LEU A 73 6.65 -1.31 -1.63
CA LEU A 73 5.80 -0.13 -1.72
C LEU A 73 4.55 -0.39 -0.89
N ILE A 74 4.46 0.26 0.27
CA ILE A 74 3.49 -0.07 1.34
C ILE A 74 2.55 1.09 1.60
N GLY A 75 1.27 0.79 1.70
CA GLY A 75 0.26 1.79 2.00
C GLY A 75 0.42 2.37 3.41
N ALA A 76 0.43 3.70 3.51
CA ALA A 76 0.68 4.46 4.73
C ALA A 76 -0.51 5.32 5.18
N ALA A 77 -1.68 5.20 4.54
CA ALA A 77 -2.86 5.94 4.98
C ALA A 77 -3.36 5.45 6.35
N PRO A 78 -3.93 6.31 7.22
CA PRO A 78 -4.29 5.98 8.59
C PRO A 78 -5.21 4.78 8.77
N SER A 79 -5.94 4.37 7.74
CA SER A 79 -6.76 3.15 7.80
C SER A 79 -5.96 1.88 8.10
N HIS A 80 -4.64 1.88 7.96
CA HIS A 80 -3.81 0.76 8.41
C HIS A 80 -3.81 0.58 9.93
N LEU A 81 -4.04 1.65 10.71
CA LEU A 81 -4.13 1.61 12.16
C LEU A 81 -5.32 0.79 12.69
N GLU A 82 -6.33 0.56 11.83
CA GLU A 82 -7.46 -0.32 12.14
C GLU A 82 -7.09 -1.81 12.01
N ILE A 83 -5.90 -2.13 11.57
CA ILE A 83 -5.39 -3.49 11.38
C ILE A 83 -4.40 -3.80 12.49
N TYR A 84 -4.68 -4.87 13.24
CA TYR A 84 -3.83 -5.29 14.34
C TYR A 84 -2.37 -5.45 13.90
N GLU A 85 -1.48 -4.73 14.56
CA GLU A 85 -0.03 -4.74 14.32
C GLU A 85 0.35 -4.72 12.81
N TYR A 86 -0.29 -3.86 12.02
CA TYR A 86 -0.12 -3.83 10.57
C TYR A 86 1.36 -3.81 10.16
N THR A 87 2.11 -2.81 10.58
CA THR A 87 3.49 -2.61 10.15
C THR A 87 4.44 -3.68 10.68
N PRO A 88 4.44 -4.04 11.98
CA PRO A 88 5.32 -5.10 12.49
C PRO A 88 5.07 -6.46 11.86
N ARG A 89 3.80 -6.83 11.67
CA ARG A 89 3.44 -8.11 11.04
C ARG A 89 3.85 -8.16 9.59
N LEU A 90 3.60 -7.08 8.87
CA LEU A 90 3.94 -6.98 7.45
C LEU A 90 5.47 -7.05 7.24
N MET A 91 6.25 -6.29 7.99
CA MET A 91 7.71 -6.35 7.92
C MET A 91 8.23 -7.76 8.20
N ARG A 92 7.72 -8.40 9.23
CA ARG A 92 8.12 -9.77 9.62
C ARG A 92 7.80 -10.79 8.53
N VAL A 93 6.58 -10.79 8.00
CA VAL A 93 6.16 -11.79 6.99
C VAL A 93 6.89 -11.60 5.66
N LEU A 94 7.25 -10.37 5.31
CA LEU A 94 8.06 -10.05 4.12
C LEU A 94 9.57 -10.30 4.32
N GLY A 95 10.01 -10.60 5.56
CA GLY A 95 11.41 -10.84 5.89
C GLY A 95 12.27 -9.59 5.88
N PHE A 96 11.68 -8.46 6.30
CA PHE A 96 12.35 -7.18 6.46
C PHE A 96 12.99 -6.66 5.16
N PRO A 97 12.18 -6.13 4.22
CA PRO A 97 12.67 -5.63 2.93
C PRO A 97 13.82 -4.62 3.09
N GLU A 98 14.81 -4.67 2.20
CA GLU A 98 15.94 -3.72 2.22
C GLU A 98 15.46 -2.26 2.08
N VAL A 99 14.45 -2.05 1.22
CA VAL A 99 13.87 -0.72 0.98
C VAL A 99 12.38 -0.75 1.22
N VAL A 100 11.90 0.21 2.00
CA VAL A 100 10.47 0.47 2.21
C VAL A 100 10.12 1.85 1.68
N MET A 101 9.06 1.94 0.89
CA MET A 101 8.55 3.19 0.34
C MET A 101 7.07 3.35 0.69
N PRO A 102 6.69 4.43 1.39
CA PRO A 102 5.29 4.71 1.67
C PRO A 102 4.54 5.04 0.37
N THR A 103 3.34 4.49 0.24
CA THR A 103 2.36 4.81 -0.79
C THR A 103 1.03 5.15 -0.14
N HIS A 104 0.02 5.54 -0.91
CA HIS A 104 -1.32 5.83 -0.37
C HIS A 104 -1.33 6.94 0.71
N ALA A 105 -0.33 7.81 0.70
CA ALA A 105 -0.22 8.94 1.62
C ALA A 105 -0.37 10.30 0.91
N ASP A 106 -0.79 10.26 -0.33
CA ASP A 106 -1.00 11.44 -1.16
C ASP A 106 -2.34 12.12 -0.83
N ASN A 107 -2.38 13.42 -1.08
CA ASN A 107 -3.60 14.20 -0.96
C ASN A 107 -4.35 14.19 -2.30
N PHE A 108 -5.16 13.16 -2.52
CA PHE A 108 -5.95 13.01 -3.75
C PHE A 108 -7.01 14.11 -3.95
N GLN A 109 -7.26 14.95 -2.95
CA GLN A 109 -8.15 16.11 -3.05
C GLN A 109 -7.42 17.37 -3.50
N ALA A 110 -6.08 17.36 -3.48
CA ALA A 110 -5.29 18.49 -3.96
C ALA A 110 -5.30 18.54 -5.51
N PRO A 111 -5.26 19.74 -6.11
CA PRO A 111 -5.13 19.86 -7.55
C PRO A 111 -3.90 19.13 -8.07
N TYR A 112 -4.02 18.49 -9.21
CA TYR A 112 -2.89 17.84 -9.88
C TYR A 112 -1.74 18.84 -10.12
N GLY A 113 -0.52 18.42 -9.82
CA GLY A 113 0.67 19.25 -9.95
C GLY A 113 0.88 20.25 -8.80
N SER A 114 0.03 20.21 -7.74
CA SER A 114 0.29 21.00 -6.54
C SER A 114 1.53 20.49 -5.81
N THR A 115 2.21 21.36 -5.08
CA THR A 115 3.40 21.01 -4.27
C THR A 115 3.08 20.14 -3.06
N ILE A 116 1.79 19.99 -2.71
CA ILE A 116 1.33 19.14 -1.61
C ILE A 116 1.22 17.71 -2.15
N ALA A 117 2.35 17.02 -2.20
CA ALA A 117 2.40 15.65 -2.70
C ALA A 117 1.90 14.63 -1.66
N TYR A 118 2.25 14.82 -0.39
CA TYR A 118 1.96 13.87 0.68
C TYR A 118 1.30 14.53 1.88
N ARG A 119 0.51 13.75 2.58
CA ARG A 119 0.10 14.04 3.96
C ARG A 119 1.31 13.77 4.85
N THR A 120 2.05 14.81 5.19
CA THR A 120 3.32 14.71 5.93
C THR A 120 3.14 13.96 7.24
N GLU A 121 2.07 14.24 7.98
CA GLU A 121 1.75 13.60 9.24
C GLU A 121 1.53 12.09 9.13
N TRP A 122 0.98 11.61 8.01
CA TRP A 122 0.80 10.17 7.76
C TRP A 122 2.11 9.48 7.45
N VAL A 123 2.92 10.14 6.63
CA VAL A 123 4.24 9.64 6.25
C VAL A 123 5.16 9.57 7.47
N GLU A 124 5.13 10.59 8.34
CA GLU A 124 5.93 10.61 9.57
C GLU A 124 5.52 9.50 10.54
N ALA A 125 4.21 9.34 10.79
CA ALA A 125 3.69 8.27 11.65
C ALA A 125 4.10 6.89 11.13
N PHE A 126 3.83 6.60 9.85
CA PHE A 126 4.22 5.33 9.23
C PHE A 126 5.74 5.13 9.23
N SER A 127 6.51 6.19 9.03
CA SER A 127 7.97 6.13 9.07
C SER A 127 8.51 5.74 10.44
N ALA A 128 7.87 6.22 11.50
CA ALA A 128 8.21 5.82 12.87
C ALA A 128 7.94 4.33 13.11
N GLU A 129 6.78 3.84 12.67
CA GLU A 129 6.42 2.42 12.77
C GLU A 129 7.41 1.51 12.01
N VAL A 130 7.81 1.93 10.80
CA VAL A 130 8.79 1.15 10.00
C VAL A 130 10.15 1.12 10.70
N ARG A 131 10.64 2.25 11.23
CA ARG A 131 11.92 2.28 11.95
C ARG A 131 11.93 1.40 13.20
N GLU A 132 10.79 1.32 13.88
CA GLU A 132 10.63 0.43 15.03
C GLU A 132 10.57 -1.04 14.62
N ALA A 133 9.76 -1.35 13.61
CA ALA A 133 9.51 -2.74 13.19
C ALA A 133 10.66 -3.34 12.34
N SER A 134 11.41 -2.52 11.62
CA SER A 134 12.46 -2.92 10.68
C SER A 134 13.58 -1.88 10.62
N PRO A 135 14.39 -1.77 11.69
CA PRO A 135 15.40 -0.71 11.82
C PRO A 135 16.48 -0.73 10.74
N ASP A 136 16.73 -1.89 10.13
CA ASP A 136 17.72 -2.05 9.06
C ASP A 136 17.16 -1.71 7.67
N SER A 137 15.85 -1.57 7.55
CA SER A 137 15.23 -1.16 6.28
C SER A 137 15.50 0.31 5.97
N ARG A 138 15.95 0.57 4.76
CA ARG A 138 16.09 1.93 4.25
C ARG A 138 14.74 2.47 3.86
N LEU A 139 14.24 3.46 4.59
CA LEU A 139 13.02 4.16 4.24
C LEU A 139 13.31 5.24 3.20
N ILE A 140 12.62 5.17 2.05
CA ILE A 140 12.69 6.18 1.00
C ILE A 140 11.31 6.81 0.85
N ILE A 141 11.20 8.11 1.11
CA ILE A 141 9.98 8.87 0.91
C ILE A 141 10.03 9.46 -0.50
N PRO A 142 9.18 8.97 -1.42
CA PRO A 142 9.20 9.48 -2.79
C PRO A 142 8.68 10.92 -2.83
N ARG A 143 9.30 11.75 -3.66
CA ARG A 143 8.80 13.08 -3.97
C ARG A 143 8.03 13.04 -5.27
N HIS A 144 7.00 13.87 -5.34
CA HIS A 144 6.15 13.93 -6.52
C HIS A 144 6.96 14.32 -7.78
N LEU A 145 6.87 13.50 -8.83
CA LEU A 145 7.57 13.67 -10.11
C LEU A 145 9.11 13.63 -10.04
N GLU A 146 9.70 13.26 -8.90
CA GLU A 146 11.14 13.05 -8.81
C GLU A 146 11.47 11.56 -9.02
N PRO A 147 12.32 11.21 -10.00
CA PRO A 147 12.66 9.82 -10.25
C PRO A 147 13.60 9.30 -9.16
N ILE A 148 13.31 8.09 -8.67
CA ILE A 148 14.19 7.32 -7.79
C ILE A 148 14.84 6.24 -8.65
N ARG A 149 16.16 6.13 -8.59
CA ARG A 149 16.92 5.18 -9.39
C ARG A 149 17.45 4.05 -8.51
N PHE A 150 17.24 2.84 -8.96
CA PHE A 150 17.85 1.63 -8.43
C PHE A 150 18.75 1.05 -9.52
N PHE A 151 19.94 0.65 -9.16
CA PHE A 151 20.85 0.01 -10.10
C PHE A 151 20.52 -1.49 -10.19
N ALA A 152 20.67 -2.06 -11.37
CA ALA A 152 20.50 -3.49 -11.58
C ALA A 152 21.45 -4.30 -10.68
N ARG A 153 20.96 -5.42 -10.20
CA ARG A 153 21.74 -6.42 -9.45
C ARG A 153 22.21 -7.54 -10.36
#